data_3a91ac65ba4083b1f570ad70d6a41bd5
#
_entry.id   3a91ac65ba4083b1f570ad70d6a41bd5
#
_cell.length_a   1.000
_cell.length_b   1.000
_cell.length_c   1.000
_cell.angle_alpha   90.00
_cell.angle_beta   90.00
_cell.angle_gamma   90.00
#
_symmetry.space_group_name_H-M   'P 1'
#
loop_
_entity.id
_entity.type
_entity.pdbx_description
1 polymer ?
#
loop_
_entity_poly.entity_id
_entity_poly.type
_entity_poly.pdbx_seq_one_letter_code
_entity_poly.pdbx_strand_id
1 'polypeptide(L)'
;MPSALAVALRSATTHSAHLPEDHDCLHDLFTLKMALCLEENNVPDELLINADHAGIMLLNTSGYGRASSSSAEVASISHSPSEKRQFTVLPAVALSGDVGPWQLIFAGQTDACLPPQEIRDLYPGLYFSYSDNHWSNMATSKVFVY
;
A
#
# COMPACT_ATOMS: atom_id res chain seq x y z
N MET A 1 31.34 -19.09 -9.63
CA MET A 1 31.26 -17.80 -8.94
C MET A 1 29.98 -17.12 -9.40
N PRO A 2 28.89 -17.07 -8.63
CA PRO A 2 27.73 -16.31 -9.03
C PRO A 2 28.03 -14.81 -8.85
N SER A 3 27.82 -14.04 -9.91
CA SER A 3 27.95 -12.59 -9.91
C SER A 3 26.87 -11.99 -9.02
N ALA A 4 27.27 -11.19 -8.05
CA ALA A 4 26.36 -10.43 -7.21
C ALA A 4 25.56 -9.45 -8.08
N LEU A 5 24.23 -9.58 -8.07
CA LEU A 5 23.33 -8.59 -8.63
C LEU A 5 23.46 -7.31 -7.78
N ALA A 6 24.10 -6.29 -8.34
CA ALA A 6 24.11 -4.96 -7.75
C ALA A 6 22.72 -4.33 -7.96
N VAL A 7 21.85 -4.40 -6.96
CA VAL A 7 20.59 -3.66 -6.96
C VAL A 7 20.89 -2.22 -6.60
N ALA A 8 20.86 -1.34 -7.58
CA ALA A 8 20.94 0.10 -7.36
C ALA A 8 19.55 0.61 -6.96
N LEU A 9 19.31 0.80 -5.68
CA LEU A 9 18.14 1.53 -5.18
C LEU A 9 18.27 3.01 -5.56
N ARG A 10 17.53 3.43 -6.57
CA ARG A 10 17.32 4.86 -6.85
C ARG A 10 16.11 5.33 -6.07
N SER A 11 16.31 6.09 -5.01
CA SER A 11 15.24 6.88 -4.43
C SER A 11 14.91 8.04 -5.38
N ALA A 12 13.65 8.13 -5.81
CA ALA A 12 13.15 9.31 -6.48
C ALA A 12 13.01 10.42 -5.43
N THR A 13 14.00 11.31 -5.36
CA THR A 13 13.92 12.51 -4.54
C THR A 13 13.18 13.59 -5.32
N THR A 14 11.85 13.63 -5.17
CA THR A 14 11.06 14.76 -5.62
C THR A 14 10.40 15.45 -4.44
N HIS A 15 10.83 16.04 -3.60
CA HIS A 15 10.52 16.78 -2.38
C HIS A 15 11.20 16.12 -1.17
N SER A 16 12.29 16.72 -0.74
CA SER A 16 12.72 16.57 0.64
C SER A 16 11.55 17.01 1.52
N ALA A 17 10.95 16.06 2.24
CA ALA A 17 10.05 16.43 3.30
C ALA A 17 10.85 17.32 4.26
N HIS A 18 10.51 18.60 4.36
CA HIS A 18 11.06 19.45 5.38
C HIS A 18 10.51 18.95 6.71
N LEU A 19 11.34 18.22 7.44
CA LEU A 19 11.01 17.85 8.80
C LEU A 19 10.96 19.12 9.64
N PRO A 20 9.99 19.27 10.55
CA PRO A 20 9.94 20.39 11.49
C PRO A 20 11.25 20.47 12.28
N GLU A 21 11.64 21.68 12.71
CA GLU A 21 12.86 21.86 13.49
C GLU A 21 12.86 21.09 14.83
N ASP A 22 11.67 20.82 15.37
CA ASP A 22 11.44 20.06 16.59
C ASP A 22 11.14 18.56 16.35
N HIS A 23 11.42 18.04 15.14
CA HIS A 23 11.11 16.65 14.75
C HIS A 23 11.62 15.62 15.76
N ASP A 24 12.87 15.74 16.21
CA ASP A 24 13.47 14.78 17.14
C ASP A 24 12.75 14.80 18.50
N CYS A 25 12.43 15.99 18.99
CA CYS A 25 11.66 16.16 20.22
C CYS A 25 10.25 15.57 20.10
N LEU A 26 9.58 15.80 18.99
CA LEU A 26 8.26 15.23 18.72
C LEU A 26 8.30 13.71 18.62
N HIS A 27 9.32 13.16 17.97
CA HIS A 27 9.55 11.71 17.88
C HIS A 27 9.74 11.08 19.26
N ASP A 28 10.62 11.66 20.09
CA ASP A 28 10.90 11.16 21.42
C ASP A 28 9.65 11.25 22.33
N LEU A 29 8.91 12.36 22.24
CA LEU A 29 7.66 12.53 22.97
C LEU A 29 6.60 11.51 22.55
N PHE A 30 6.48 11.25 21.25
CA PHE A 30 5.56 10.23 20.74
C PHE A 30 5.93 8.84 21.26
N THR A 31 7.21 8.48 21.15
CA THR A 31 7.72 7.18 21.59
C THR A 31 7.49 6.96 23.09
N LEU A 32 7.76 7.99 23.91
CA LEU A 32 7.52 7.94 25.34
C LEU A 32 6.03 7.77 25.67
N LYS A 33 5.16 8.54 25.02
CA LYS A 33 3.70 8.42 25.20
C LYS A 33 3.19 7.04 24.83
N MET A 34 3.69 6.46 23.75
CA MET A 34 3.34 5.10 23.34
C MET A 34 3.78 4.08 24.40
N ALA A 35 5.02 4.15 24.85
CA ALA A 35 5.54 3.24 25.87
C ALA A 35 4.73 3.31 27.18
N LEU A 36 4.43 4.50 27.66
CA LEU A 36 3.58 4.70 28.86
C LEU A 36 2.17 4.15 28.66
N CYS A 37 1.55 4.42 27.51
CA CYS A 37 0.21 3.92 27.21
C CYS A 37 0.15 2.38 27.21
N LEU A 38 1.15 1.74 26.62
CA LEU A 38 1.23 0.29 26.57
C LEU A 38 1.42 -0.32 27.97
N GLU A 39 2.30 0.28 28.77
CA GLU A 39 2.58 -0.17 30.14
C GLU A 39 1.38 0.04 31.07
N GLU A 40 0.78 1.23 31.08
CA GLU A 40 -0.36 1.56 31.96
C GLU A 40 -1.61 0.71 31.66
N ASN A 41 -1.82 0.33 30.41
CA ASN A 41 -2.98 -0.44 30.00
C ASN A 41 -2.70 -1.94 29.84
N ASN A 42 -1.45 -2.39 30.07
CA ASN A 42 -1.03 -3.78 29.84
C ASN A 42 -1.45 -4.29 28.47
N VAL A 43 -1.22 -3.49 27.43
CA VAL A 43 -1.60 -3.85 26.05
C VAL A 43 -0.71 -4.99 25.56
N PRO A 44 -1.27 -6.15 25.22
CA PRO A 44 -0.49 -7.25 24.67
C PRO A 44 0.03 -6.93 23.26
N ASP A 45 1.15 -7.53 22.88
CA ASP A 45 1.83 -7.28 21.61
C ASP A 45 0.95 -7.58 20.39
N GLU A 46 0.00 -8.51 20.53
CA GLU A 46 -0.97 -8.87 19.49
C GLU A 46 -1.98 -7.76 19.21
N LEU A 47 -2.20 -6.86 20.17
CA LEU A 47 -3.14 -5.74 20.03
C LEU A 47 -2.47 -4.42 19.64
N LEU A 48 -1.15 -4.36 19.60
CA LEU A 48 -0.44 -3.22 19.02
C LEU A 48 -0.24 -3.44 17.52
N ILE A 49 -1.12 -2.86 16.74
CA ILE A 49 -1.19 -3.07 15.30
C ILE A 49 -0.68 -1.84 14.56
N ASN A 50 0.27 -2.05 13.66
CA ASN A 50 0.69 -1.06 12.68
C ASN A 50 0.00 -1.33 11.35
N ALA A 51 -0.61 -0.29 10.77
CA ALA A 51 -1.27 -0.36 9.46
C ALA A 51 -1.01 0.94 8.70
N ASP A 52 -0.66 0.82 7.42
CA ASP A 52 -0.42 1.98 6.57
C ASP A 52 -0.91 1.71 5.14
N HIS A 53 -1.30 2.79 4.45
CA HIS A 53 -1.85 2.70 3.10
C HIS A 53 -0.74 2.76 2.05
N ALA A 54 -0.76 1.80 1.12
CA ALA A 54 0.11 1.80 -0.05
C ALA A 54 -0.72 1.74 -1.34
N GLY A 55 -0.44 2.65 -2.28
CA GLY A 55 -1.05 2.62 -3.62
C GLY A 55 -0.34 1.63 -4.52
N ILE A 56 -1.09 0.71 -5.13
CA ILE A 56 -0.56 -0.26 -6.10
C ILE A 56 -1.15 0.02 -7.47
N MET A 57 -0.29 0.25 -8.45
CA MET A 57 -0.70 0.42 -9.84
C MET A 57 -1.02 -0.94 -10.46
N LEU A 58 -2.20 -1.06 -11.08
CA LEU A 58 -2.64 -2.28 -11.75
C LEU A 58 -1.88 -2.56 -13.05
N LEU A 59 -1.31 -1.53 -13.66
CA LEU A 59 -0.50 -1.64 -14.87
C LEU A 59 0.91 -1.20 -14.58
N ASN A 60 1.86 -2.09 -14.84
CA ASN A 60 3.26 -1.71 -14.82
C ASN A 60 3.56 -0.85 -16.06
N THR A 61 3.71 0.46 -15.87
CA THR A 61 4.05 1.41 -16.92
C THR A 61 5.54 1.41 -17.30
N SER A 62 6.31 0.46 -16.81
CA SER A 62 7.70 0.28 -17.28
C SER A 62 7.65 -0.21 -18.73
N GLY A 63 8.06 0.67 -19.65
CA GLY A 63 7.89 0.62 -21.09
C GLY A 63 8.49 -0.57 -21.86
N TYR A 64 8.20 -1.78 -21.42
CA TYR A 64 8.53 -3.00 -22.17
C TYR A 64 7.31 -3.46 -22.99
N GLY A 65 7.23 -2.97 -24.22
CA GLY A 65 6.33 -3.53 -25.23
C GLY A 65 7.04 -4.65 -26.00
N ARG A 66 6.33 -5.72 -26.34
CA ARG A 66 6.77 -6.67 -27.35
C ARG A 66 6.64 -6.01 -28.72
N ALA A 67 7.76 -5.64 -29.34
CA ALA A 67 7.78 -5.30 -30.75
C ALA A 67 7.85 -6.57 -31.60
N SER A 68 7.09 -6.62 -32.68
CA SER A 68 7.26 -7.66 -33.71
C SER A 68 8.65 -7.51 -34.34
N SER A 69 9.36 -8.62 -34.53
CA SER A 69 10.74 -8.64 -35.04
C SER A 69 10.89 -8.19 -36.52
N SER A 70 9.81 -7.76 -37.14
CA SER A 70 9.81 -7.34 -38.56
C SER A 70 9.77 -5.83 -38.81
N SER A 71 9.68 -5.00 -37.78
CA SER A 71 9.69 -3.55 -37.92
C SER A 71 10.79 -2.93 -37.03
N ALA A 72 11.69 -2.18 -37.67
CA ALA A 72 12.72 -1.41 -36.96
C ALA A 72 12.17 -0.16 -36.24
N GLU A 73 10.85 -0.05 -36.12
CA GLU A 73 10.21 1.01 -35.37
C GLU A 73 10.15 0.64 -33.89
N VAL A 74 10.76 1.46 -33.08
CA VAL A 74 10.62 1.42 -31.62
C VAL A 74 9.15 1.66 -31.30
N ALA A 75 8.43 0.61 -30.86
CA ALA A 75 7.08 0.76 -30.38
C ALA A 75 7.12 1.59 -29.09
N SER A 76 6.91 2.90 -29.22
CA SER A 76 6.68 3.75 -28.05
C SER A 76 5.28 3.43 -27.52
N ILE A 77 5.19 2.75 -26.39
CA ILE A 77 3.95 2.62 -25.69
C ILE A 77 3.66 3.99 -25.07
N SER A 78 2.80 4.77 -25.74
CA SER A 78 2.29 6.01 -25.20
C SER A 78 1.35 5.68 -24.06
N HIS A 79 1.85 5.69 -22.84
CA HIS A 79 0.98 5.66 -21.67
C HIS A 79 0.26 6.98 -21.57
N SER A 80 -1.06 6.94 -21.66
CA SER A 80 -1.86 8.10 -21.29
C SER A 80 -1.56 8.44 -19.84
N PRO A 81 -1.13 9.68 -19.53
CA PRO A 81 -0.93 10.11 -18.14
C PRO A 81 -2.19 10.02 -17.28
N SER A 82 -3.35 9.79 -17.94
CA SER A 82 -4.66 9.63 -17.31
C SER A 82 -4.99 8.19 -16.89
N GLU A 83 -4.19 7.20 -17.28
CA GLU A 83 -4.43 5.81 -16.87
C GLU A 83 -3.85 5.55 -15.48
N LYS A 84 -4.58 5.99 -14.49
CA LYS A 84 -4.25 5.83 -13.06
C LYS A 84 -5.04 4.69 -12.43
N ARG A 85 -5.14 3.54 -13.10
CA ARG A 85 -5.77 2.38 -12.47
C ARG A 85 -4.88 1.87 -11.35
N GLN A 86 -5.29 2.20 -10.16
CA GLN A 86 -4.62 1.78 -8.94
C GLN A 86 -5.68 1.38 -7.91
N PHE A 87 -5.26 0.56 -6.97
CA PHE A 87 -6.00 0.29 -5.76
C PHE A 87 -5.11 0.56 -4.55
N THR A 88 -5.72 0.81 -3.43
CA THR A 88 -5.00 0.98 -2.17
C THR A 88 -5.00 -0.32 -1.39
N VAL A 89 -3.85 -0.68 -0.86
CA VAL A 89 -3.68 -1.78 0.07
C VAL A 89 -3.41 -1.22 1.46
N LEU A 90 -4.09 -1.76 2.46
CA LEU A 90 -3.84 -1.50 3.87
C LEU A 90 -3.42 -2.82 4.54
N PRO A 91 -2.13 -3.13 4.60
CA PRO A 91 -1.61 -4.22 5.41
C PRO A 91 -1.69 -3.86 6.88
N ALA A 92 -1.92 -4.85 7.73
CA ALA A 92 -1.89 -4.72 9.19
C ALA A 92 -0.94 -5.77 9.77
N VAL A 93 -0.05 -5.35 10.66
CA VAL A 93 0.92 -6.22 11.33
C VAL A 93 0.94 -5.89 12.81
N ALA A 94 0.79 -6.90 13.66
CA ALA A 94 0.90 -6.75 15.10
C ALA A 94 2.38 -6.72 15.56
N LEU A 95 2.64 -6.18 16.73
CA LEU A 95 3.98 -6.18 17.34
C LEU A 95 4.48 -7.60 17.63
N SER A 96 3.58 -8.55 17.89
CA SER A 96 3.89 -9.99 18.01
C SER A 96 4.50 -10.59 16.73
N GLY A 97 4.38 -9.91 15.58
CA GLY A 97 4.74 -10.41 14.26
C GLY A 97 3.58 -11.08 13.51
N ASP A 98 2.41 -11.16 14.12
CA ASP A 98 1.23 -11.67 13.45
C ASP A 98 0.76 -10.73 12.36
N VAL A 99 0.41 -11.32 11.21
CA VAL A 99 -0.11 -10.57 10.07
C VAL A 99 -1.63 -10.63 10.12
N GLY A 100 -2.24 -9.47 10.28
CA GLY A 100 -3.70 -9.32 10.25
C GLY A 100 -4.26 -9.43 8.82
N PRO A 101 -5.59 -9.37 8.68
CA PRO A 101 -6.20 -9.28 7.35
C PRO A 101 -5.78 -8.00 6.66
N TRP A 102 -5.63 -8.06 5.33
CA TRP A 102 -5.31 -6.88 4.54
C TRP A 102 -6.58 -6.33 3.89
N GLN A 103 -6.70 -5.03 3.83
CA GLN A 103 -7.78 -4.40 3.08
C GLN A 103 -7.28 -3.93 1.71
N LEU A 104 -8.08 -4.22 0.66
CA LEU A 104 -7.89 -3.73 -0.70
C LEU A 104 -9.04 -2.80 -1.05
N ILE A 105 -8.73 -1.54 -1.40
CA ILE A 105 -9.72 -0.51 -1.71
C ILE A 105 -9.62 -0.16 -3.19
N PHE A 106 -10.66 -0.51 -3.95
CA PHE A 106 -10.76 -0.24 -5.38
C PHE A 106 -11.50 1.08 -5.65
N ALA A 107 -11.20 1.72 -6.78
CA ALA A 107 -11.95 2.88 -7.22
C ALA A 107 -13.29 2.45 -7.82
N GLY A 108 -14.39 2.96 -7.29
CA GLY A 108 -15.73 2.67 -7.78
C GLY A 108 -16.83 2.98 -6.78
N GLN A 109 -18.08 2.83 -7.20
CA GLN A 109 -19.27 3.14 -6.41
C GLN A 109 -20.14 1.92 -6.11
N THR A 110 -19.83 0.78 -6.70
CA THR A 110 -20.59 -0.46 -6.54
C THR A 110 -19.66 -1.67 -6.52
N ASP A 111 -20.15 -2.81 -6.08
CA ASP A 111 -19.43 -4.09 -6.08
C ASP A 111 -18.90 -4.50 -7.46
N ALA A 112 -19.42 -3.95 -8.54
CA ALA A 112 -18.95 -4.24 -9.90
C ALA A 112 -17.49 -3.82 -10.15
N CYS A 113 -16.92 -2.95 -9.30
CA CYS A 113 -15.52 -2.56 -9.39
C CYS A 113 -14.57 -3.55 -8.68
N LEU A 114 -15.10 -4.48 -7.90
CA LEU A 114 -14.34 -5.50 -7.20
C LEU A 114 -14.04 -6.69 -8.12
N PRO A 115 -13.01 -7.49 -7.80
CA PRO A 115 -12.81 -8.78 -8.45
C PRO A 115 -14.06 -9.68 -8.32
N PRO A 116 -14.29 -10.59 -9.28
CA PRO A 116 -15.37 -11.58 -9.18
C PRO A 116 -15.36 -12.33 -7.85
N GLN A 117 -16.54 -12.75 -7.37
CA GLN A 117 -16.69 -13.39 -6.08
C GLN A 117 -15.80 -14.64 -5.96
N GLU A 118 -15.70 -15.42 -7.03
CA GLU A 118 -14.88 -16.64 -7.07
C GLU A 118 -13.40 -16.35 -6.79
N ILE A 119 -12.91 -15.18 -7.22
CA ILE A 119 -11.53 -14.74 -6.95
C ILE A 119 -11.41 -14.29 -5.49
N ARG A 120 -12.40 -13.57 -4.97
CA ARG A 120 -12.38 -13.09 -3.58
C ARG A 120 -12.40 -14.26 -2.59
N ASP A 121 -13.13 -15.32 -2.89
CA ASP A 121 -13.25 -16.51 -2.05
C ASP A 121 -11.94 -17.33 -1.96
N LEU A 122 -11.04 -17.16 -2.93
CA LEU A 122 -9.71 -17.78 -2.88
C LEU A 122 -8.77 -17.13 -1.85
N TYR A 123 -9.11 -15.94 -1.38
CA TYR A 123 -8.23 -15.14 -0.51
C TYR A 123 -8.98 -14.67 0.75
N PRO A 124 -9.34 -15.56 1.69
CA PRO A 124 -10.15 -15.22 2.86
C PRO A 124 -9.46 -14.24 3.84
N GLY A 125 -8.13 -14.07 3.71
CA GLY A 125 -7.37 -13.07 4.48
C GLY A 125 -7.35 -11.67 3.86
N LEU A 126 -8.06 -11.45 2.73
CA LEU A 126 -8.15 -10.16 2.08
C LEU A 126 -9.57 -9.58 2.20
N TYR A 127 -9.65 -8.35 2.66
CA TYR A 127 -10.89 -7.55 2.70
C TYR A 127 -10.99 -6.69 1.44
N PHE A 128 -11.98 -6.98 0.60
CA PHE A 128 -12.23 -6.21 -0.62
C PHE A 128 -13.27 -5.14 -0.36
N SER A 129 -12.93 -3.90 -0.62
CA SER A 129 -13.80 -2.75 -0.46
C SER A 129 -13.63 -1.76 -1.61
N TYR A 130 -14.48 -0.78 -1.71
CA TYR A 130 -14.39 0.26 -2.74
C TYR A 130 -14.72 1.64 -2.17
N SER A 131 -14.21 2.65 -2.84
CA SER A 131 -14.53 4.05 -2.63
C SER A 131 -14.42 4.81 -3.95
N ASP A 132 -14.99 6.00 -4.06
CA ASP A 132 -15.03 6.77 -5.31
C ASP A 132 -13.64 6.96 -5.95
N ASN A 133 -12.60 7.03 -5.16
CA ASN A 133 -11.23 7.37 -5.58
C ASN A 133 -10.16 6.39 -5.09
N HIS A 134 -10.52 5.18 -4.70
CA HIS A 134 -9.67 4.14 -4.07
C HIS A 134 -9.00 4.53 -2.73
N TRP A 135 -9.20 5.75 -2.22
CA TRP A 135 -8.68 6.13 -0.92
C TRP A 135 -9.56 5.62 0.22
N SER A 136 -8.94 5.35 1.34
CA SER A 136 -9.66 5.02 2.56
C SER A 136 -10.55 6.20 3.00
N ASN A 137 -11.73 5.88 3.46
CA ASN A 137 -12.65 6.81 4.08
C ASN A 137 -13.25 6.19 5.36
N MET A 138 -14.06 6.95 6.07
CA MET A 138 -14.64 6.47 7.32
C MET A 138 -15.45 5.17 7.16
N ALA A 139 -16.14 4.98 6.03
CA ALA A 139 -16.94 3.78 5.78
C ALA A 139 -16.03 2.55 5.57
N THR A 140 -15.00 2.66 4.72
CA THR A 140 -14.05 1.58 4.48
C THR A 140 -13.20 1.26 5.71
N SER A 141 -12.81 2.26 6.49
CA SER A 141 -12.06 2.07 7.74
C SER A 141 -12.88 1.36 8.81
N LYS A 142 -14.16 1.68 8.95
CA LYS A 142 -15.04 0.99 9.91
C LYS A 142 -15.18 -0.49 9.59
N VAL A 143 -15.34 -0.87 8.34
CA VAL A 143 -15.44 -2.28 7.93
C VAL A 143 -14.15 -3.05 8.24
N PHE A 144 -13.01 -2.38 8.24
CA PHE A 144 -11.73 -3.02 8.52
C PHE A 144 -11.47 -3.25 10.01
N VAL A 145 -12.02 -2.37 10.88
CA VAL A 145 -11.74 -2.40 12.33
C VAL A 145 -12.76 -3.24 13.11
N TYR A 146 -13.93 -3.49 12.53
CA TYR A 146 -15.02 -4.26 13.16
C TYR A 146 -15.31 -5.57 12.42
#